data_b19349b0b6ee9d4de510d23cabd58b08
#
_entry.id   b19349b0b6ee9d4de510d23cabd58b08
#
_cell.length_a   1.000
_cell.length_b   1.000
_cell.length_c   1.000
_cell.angle_alpha   90.00
_cell.angle_beta   90.00
_cell.angle_gamma   90.00
#
_symmetry.space_group_name_H-M   'P 1'
#
loop_
_entity.id
_entity.type
_entity.pdbx_description
1 polymer ?
#
loop_
_entity_poly.entity_id
_entity_poly.type
_entity_poly.pdbx_seq_one_letter_code
_entity_poly.pdbx_strand_id
1 'polypeptide(L)'
;MKVKSAVAILASLGLFAAVSANAEQAPEKLVVKVQQLDVEHGNKDVGTVEITESPYGLVFTPNLKGLAPGLHGFHIHENPSCEPKEKDGKLTAGLAAGGH
;
A
#
# COMPACT_ATOMS: atom_id res chain seq x y z
N MET A 1 8.51 46.91 -47.99
CA MET A 1 8.34 46.50 -47.57
C MET A 1 8.52 45.74 -46.69
N LYS A 2 8.52 45.38 -46.21
CA LYS A 2 8.52 44.76 -45.65
C LYS A 2 8.64 43.98 -44.79
N VAL A 3 8.63 43.53 -44.16
CA VAL A 3 8.69 42.87 -43.59
C VAL A 3 8.75 42.21 -42.69
N LYS A 4 8.81 41.81 -42.24
CA LYS A 4 8.76 41.23 -41.66
C LYS A 4 8.84 40.42 -40.89
N SER A 5 8.72 40.07 -40.50
CA SER A 5 8.64 39.27 -40.01
C SER A 5 9.00 38.65 -39.11
N ALA A 6 8.97 38.31 -38.76
CA ALA A 6 9.15 37.67 -38.17
C ALA A 6 9.27 37.09 -37.20
N VAL A 7 9.15 36.75 -36.84
CA VAL A 7 9.09 36.16 -36.19
C VAL A 7 9.14 35.41 -35.33
N ALA A 8 9.02 35.13 -35.13
CA ALA A 8 8.91 34.43 -34.58
C ALA A 8 9.22 33.78 -33.69
N ILE A 9 9.20 33.45 -33.41
CA ILE A 9 9.32 32.80 -32.91
C ILE A 9 9.49 32.28 -31.90
N LEU A 10 9.43 32.08 -31.58
CA LEU A 10 9.52 31.56 -30.89
C LEU A 10 9.48 30.91 -30.07
N ALA A 11 9.14 30.69 -29.89
CA ALA A 11 8.92 30.13 -29.29
C ALA A 11 9.19 29.30 -28.65
N SER A 12 8.96 28.95 -28.66
CA SER A 12 9.06 28.05 -28.28
C SER A 12 9.50 27.72 -27.21
N LEU A 13 9.47 27.71 -26.94
CA LEU A 13 9.83 27.33 -26.17
C LEU A 13 9.72 26.80 -25.19
N GLY A 14 9.41 26.69 -24.89
CA GLY A 14 9.32 26.21 -24.05
C GLY A 14 9.25 25.45 -23.43
N LEU A 15 8.85 25.20 -23.40
CA LEU A 15 8.60 24.42 -22.95
C LEU A 15 9.09 23.73 -22.11
N PHE A 16 9.22 23.40 -21.98
CA PHE A 16 9.66 22.67 -21.39
C PHE A 16 9.80 22.48 -20.28
N ALA A 17 9.69 22.56 -20.15
CA ALA A 17 9.97 22.61 -19.13
C ALA A 17 9.45 21.84 -18.24
N ALA A 18 8.83 21.80 -18.22
CA ALA A 18 8.20 21.15 -17.54
C ALA A 18 8.66 20.15 -16.86
N VAL A 19 8.81 19.74 -17.00
CA VAL A 19 9.28 18.80 -16.60
C VAL A 19 9.63 18.67 -15.38
N SER A 20 9.92 19.05 -15.09
CA SER A 20 10.40 18.97 -14.02
C SER A 20 9.87 18.38 -13.03
N ALA A 21 9.18 18.20 -13.22
CA ALA A 21 8.60 17.75 -12.39
C ALA A 21 8.95 16.76 -11.64
N ASN A 22 9.09 16.24 -11.37
CA ASN A 22 9.40 15.27 -10.80
C ASN A 22 9.90 15.34 -9.66
N ALA A 23 9.74 15.73 -9.46
CA ALA A 23 10.30 16.05 -8.46
C ALA A 23 10.21 15.16 -7.40
N GLU A 24 10.44 15.34 -6.33
CA GLU A 24 10.39 14.50 -5.41
C GLU A 24 9.13 14.19 -4.94
N GLN A 25 8.78 13.05 -4.81
CA GLN A 25 7.58 12.62 -4.23
C GLN A 25 7.86 12.20 -2.84
N ALA A 26 6.97 12.45 -1.94
CA ALA A 26 7.03 11.91 -0.60
C ALA A 26 7.04 10.39 -0.70
N PRO A 27 7.73 9.69 0.18
CA PRO A 27 7.71 8.24 0.19
C PRO A 27 6.28 7.76 0.26
N GLU A 28 5.97 6.80 -0.55
CA GLU A 28 4.65 6.24 -0.52
C GLU A 28 4.46 5.48 0.78
N LYS A 29 3.27 5.57 1.32
CA LYS A 29 2.92 4.89 2.53
C LYS A 29 1.66 4.09 2.26
N LEU A 30 1.74 2.80 2.51
CA LEU A 30 0.58 1.92 2.43
C LEU A 30 0.07 1.66 3.84
N VAL A 31 -1.21 1.84 4.06
CA VAL A 31 -1.83 1.57 5.35
C VAL A 31 -2.72 0.35 5.20
N VAL A 32 -2.41 -0.69 5.94
CA VAL A 32 -3.14 -1.95 5.90
C VAL A 32 -3.96 -2.08 7.18
N LYS A 33 -5.25 -2.32 7.02
CA LYS A 33 -6.11 -2.59 8.17
C LYS A 33 -5.89 -4.02 8.62
N VAL A 34 -5.80 -4.20 9.92
CA VAL A 34 -5.61 -5.51 10.52
C VAL A 34 -6.85 -5.91 11.28
N GLN A 35 -7.29 -7.12 11.06
CA GLN A 35 -8.47 -7.66 11.70
C GLN A 35 -8.15 -8.93 12.47
N GLN A 36 -8.77 -9.07 13.61
CA GLN A 36 -8.80 -10.34 14.30
C GLN A 36 -9.88 -11.17 13.62
N LEU A 37 -9.52 -12.35 13.16
CA LEU A 37 -10.44 -13.20 12.41
C LEU A 37 -11.29 -14.04 13.33
N ASP A 38 -12.58 -14.08 13.06
CA ASP A 38 -13.52 -14.86 13.83
C ASP A 38 -14.62 -15.36 12.90
N VAL A 39 -14.67 -16.67 12.71
CA VAL A 39 -15.61 -17.31 11.81
C VAL A 39 -17.04 -17.25 12.36
N GLU A 40 -17.17 -17.26 13.67
CA GLU A 40 -18.51 -17.32 14.27
C GLU A 40 -19.14 -15.95 14.49
N HIS A 41 -18.35 -14.96 14.84
CA HIS A 41 -18.88 -13.65 15.23
C HIS A 41 -18.50 -12.53 14.27
N GLY A 42 -17.73 -12.86 13.23
CA GLY A 42 -17.27 -11.85 12.26
C GLY A 42 -15.95 -11.21 12.67
N ASN A 43 -15.22 -10.76 11.68
CA ASN A 43 -13.90 -10.17 11.90
C ASN A 43 -14.00 -8.84 12.62
N LYS A 44 -13.01 -8.54 13.44
CA LYS A 44 -13.00 -7.32 14.24
C LYS A 44 -11.72 -6.53 13.96
N ASP A 45 -11.86 -5.25 13.66
CA ASP A 45 -10.71 -4.39 13.44
C ASP A 45 -9.89 -4.23 14.72
N VAL A 46 -8.58 -4.40 14.63
CA VAL A 46 -7.67 -4.25 15.75
C VAL A 46 -6.60 -3.19 15.51
N GLY A 47 -6.63 -2.54 14.37
CA GLY A 47 -5.72 -1.45 14.07
C GLY A 47 -5.15 -1.51 12.68
N THR A 48 -3.96 -0.97 12.53
CA THR A 48 -3.30 -0.85 11.22
C THR A 48 -1.83 -1.24 11.29
N VAL A 49 -1.29 -1.54 10.13
CA VAL A 49 0.14 -1.61 9.92
C VAL A 49 0.47 -0.66 8.77
N GLU A 50 1.35 0.28 9.00
CA GLU A 50 1.82 1.16 7.94
C GLU A 50 3.08 0.56 7.35
N ILE A 51 3.18 0.60 6.04
CA ILE A 51 4.34 0.09 5.31
C ILE A 51 4.95 1.24 4.54
N THR A 52 6.22 1.52 4.78
CA THR A 52 6.95 2.58 4.11
C THR A 52 8.26 2.05 3.55
N GLU A 53 8.83 2.75 2.59
CA GLU A 53 10.13 2.39 2.05
C GLU A 53 11.24 3.10 2.81
N SER A 54 12.39 2.47 2.87
CA SER A 54 13.60 3.06 3.42
C SER A 54 14.80 2.63 2.56
N PRO A 55 15.96 3.25 2.73
CA PRO A 55 17.17 2.81 2.01
C PRO A 55 17.56 1.35 2.29
N TYR A 56 17.01 0.77 3.35
CA TYR A 56 17.35 -0.59 3.76
C TYR A 56 16.22 -1.60 3.48
N GLY A 57 15.14 -1.16 2.85
CA GLY A 57 14.00 -2.01 2.55
C GLY A 57 12.71 -1.46 3.14
N LEU A 58 11.70 -2.31 3.25
CA LEU A 58 10.41 -1.90 3.78
C LEU A 58 10.40 -1.84 5.30
N VAL A 59 9.72 -0.85 5.82
CA VAL A 59 9.53 -0.68 7.26
C VAL A 59 8.05 -0.89 7.58
N PHE A 60 7.76 -1.77 8.50
CA PHE A 60 6.41 -2.08 8.94
C PHE A 60 6.20 -1.50 10.32
N THR A 61 5.24 -0.62 10.44
CA THR A 61 4.94 0.07 11.69
C THR A 61 3.54 -0.30 12.17
N PRO A 62 3.42 -1.22 13.12
CA PRO A 62 2.12 -1.63 13.62
C PRO A 62 1.56 -0.64 14.64
N ASN A 63 0.26 -0.50 14.61
CA ASN A 63 -0.50 0.25 15.61
C ASN A 63 -1.73 -0.58 15.91
N LEU A 64 -1.57 -1.56 16.79
CA LEU A 64 -2.57 -2.59 17.05
C LEU A 64 -3.00 -2.57 18.50
N LYS A 65 -4.24 -2.92 18.76
CA LYS A 65 -4.80 -2.96 20.10
C LYS A 65 -5.64 -4.22 20.28
N GLY A 66 -5.76 -4.66 21.51
CA GLY A 66 -6.65 -5.77 21.83
C GLY A 66 -6.10 -7.15 21.53
N LEU A 67 -4.83 -7.23 21.20
CA LEU A 67 -4.20 -8.54 21.01
C LEU A 67 -3.76 -9.10 22.37
N ALA A 68 -3.77 -10.41 22.50
CA ALA A 68 -3.29 -11.05 23.70
C ALA A 68 -1.80 -10.73 23.88
N PRO A 69 -1.35 -10.57 25.12
CA PRO A 69 0.07 -10.31 25.36
C PRO A 69 0.91 -11.53 24.97
N GLY A 70 2.13 -11.28 24.53
CA GLY A 70 3.07 -12.34 24.15
C GLY A 70 3.57 -12.17 22.74
N LEU A 71 4.20 -13.21 22.23
CA LEU A 71 4.77 -13.22 20.88
C LEU A 71 3.70 -13.53 19.85
N HIS A 72 3.76 -12.83 18.74
CA HIS A 72 2.87 -13.05 17.62
C HIS A 72 3.69 -13.20 16.36
N GLY A 73 3.30 -14.13 15.49
CA GLY A 73 3.91 -14.27 14.17
C GLY A 73 3.50 -13.12 13.27
N PHE A 74 4.37 -12.78 12.34
CA PHE A 74 4.09 -11.76 11.34
C PHE A 74 4.54 -12.27 9.98
N HIS A 75 3.62 -12.37 9.04
CA HIS A 75 3.88 -12.97 7.74
C HIS A 75 3.16 -12.24 6.62
N ILE A 76 3.67 -12.39 5.41
CA ILE A 76 2.97 -11.95 4.20
C ILE A 76 2.46 -13.20 3.51
N HIS A 77 1.17 -13.21 3.19
CA HIS A 77 0.52 -14.35 2.58
C HIS A 77 0.39 -14.22 1.06
N GLU A 78 0.07 -15.32 0.41
CA GLU A 78 -0.07 -15.35 -1.05
C GLU A 78 -1.20 -14.48 -1.56
N ASN A 79 -2.32 -14.47 -0.85
CA ASN A 79 -3.53 -13.79 -1.32
C ASN A 79 -3.97 -12.69 -0.37
N PRO A 80 -4.43 -11.55 -0.89
CA PRO A 80 -4.88 -10.45 -0.04
C PRO A 80 -6.33 -10.70 0.42
N SER A 81 -6.54 -11.72 1.20
CA SER A 81 -7.86 -12.12 1.65
C SER A 81 -7.86 -12.50 3.13
N CYS A 82 -8.85 -12.02 3.86
CA CYS A 82 -9.09 -12.39 5.25
C CYS A 82 -10.24 -13.40 5.36
N GLU A 83 -10.72 -13.87 4.22
CA GLU A 83 -11.89 -14.74 4.22
C GLU A 83 -11.57 -16.13 4.74
N PRO A 84 -12.53 -16.76 5.38
CA PRO A 84 -12.36 -18.15 5.76
C PRO A 84 -12.52 -19.06 4.54
N LYS A 85 -12.04 -20.27 4.66
CA LYS A 85 -12.17 -21.25 3.61
C LYS A 85 -12.36 -22.62 4.25
N GLU A 86 -13.06 -23.48 3.55
CA GLU A 86 -13.31 -24.79 4.07
C GLU A 86 -12.10 -25.69 3.94
N LYS A 87 -11.82 -26.44 4.96
CA LYS A 87 -10.77 -27.45 4.97
C LYS A 87 -11.25 -28.63 5.79
N ASP A 88 -11.22 -29.80 5.20
CA ASP A 88 -11.68 -31.05 5.84
C ASP A 88 -13.11 -30.91 6.40
N GLY A 89 -13.98 -30.25 5.63
CA GLY A 89 -15.37 -30.07 6.02
C GLY A 89 -15.62 -29.00 7.06
N LYS A 90 -14.59 -28.22 7.43
CA LYS A 90 -14.72 -27.22 8.47
C LYS A 90 -14.25 -25.87 7.97
N LEU A 91 -15.03 -24.84 8.23
CA LEU A 91 -14.70 -23.48 7.88
C LEU A 91 -13.55 -22.97 8.78
N THR A 92 -12.46 -22.62 8.17
CA THR A 92 -11.23 -22.23 8.87
C THR A 92 -10.90 -20.76 8.62
N ALA A 93 -10.72 -20.01 9.70
CA ALA A 93 -10.46 -18.57 9.63
C ALA A 93 -9.19 -18.28 8.84
N GLY A 94 -9.28 -17.28 7.94
CA GLY A 94 -8.13 -16.78 7.21
C GLY A 94 -7.51 -17.72 6.20
N LEU A 95 -8.08 -18.87 5.99
CA LEU A 95 -7.47 -19.88 5.12
C LEU A 95 -7.41 -19.44 3.65
N ALA A 96 -8.26 -18.50 3.24
CA ALA A 96 -8.24 -17.98 1.89
C ALA A 96 -6.98 -17.16 1.59
N ALA A 97 -6.24 -16.77 2.61
CA ALA A 97 -4.98 -16.03 2.44
C ALA A 97 -3.88 -16.91 1.82
N GLY A 98 -4.02 -18.22 1.90
CA GLY A 98 -3.02 -19.15 1.35
C GLY A 98 -1.82 -19.29 2.26
N GLY A 99 -0.71 -19.71 1.69
CA GLY A 99 0.52 -19.94 2.44
C GLY A 99 1.36 -18.67 2.64
N HIS A 100 2.48 -18.83 3.33
CA HIS A 100 3.47 -17.78 3.51
C HIS A 100 4.87 -18.36 3.49
#